data_1b5e3bb61701f4ec0407cd9ecf2a18cf
#
_entry.id   1b5e3bb61701f4ec0407cd9ecf2a18cf
#
_cell.length_a   1.000
_cell.length_b   1.000
_cell.length_c   1.000
_cell.angle_alpha   90.00
_cell.angle_beta   90.00
_cell.angle_gamma   90.00
#
_symmetry.space_group_name_H-M   'P 1'
#
loop_
_entity.id
_entity.type
_entity.pdbx_description
1 polymer ?
#
loop_
_entity_poly.entity_id
_entity_poly.type
_entity_poly.pdbx_seq_one_letter_code
_entity_poly.pdbx_strand_id
1 'polypeptide(L)'
;MKIFGKIFITLIVIFLIIYFMFLGYFVYQNNKITYTAKDFGIETVISKIDYDKDGIDDYTDILQGAKIEAKNKPTYKSAYYSGGYPPDNEGVCTDVIWRALKNAGYTLKDMVDKDIKENTDKYPRVAGKPDQNIDFRRVPNLKVYFERNHIVLTTDLSKIEEWQPGDIVVFGSTHIGIISDQRNEKGIPYLIHNGGQPIREEDFLEKYDKYEPISGHYRLKEN
;
A
#
# COMPACT_ATOMS: atom_id res chain seq x y z
N MET A 1 38.50 22.17 32.54
CA MET A 1 38.77 22.13 31.08
C MET A 1 38.99 20.73 30.49
N LYS A 2 39.80 19.82 31.07
CA LYS A 2 40.07 18.49 30.52
C LYS A 2 38.87 17.52 30.49
N ILE A 3 37.91 17.64 31.39
CA ILE A 3 36.70 16.75 31.45
C ILE A 3 35.71 17.13 30.35
N PHE A 4 35.45 18.41 30.10
CA PHE A 4 34.57 18.86 29.01
C PHE A 4 35.07 18.44 27.64
N GLY A 5 36.38 18.48 27.39
CA GLY A 5 36.98 18.02 26.14
C GLY A 5 36.77 16.50 25.91
N LYS A 6 36.89 15.69 26.97
CA LYS A 6 36.63 14.25 26.86
C LYS A 6 35.15 13.94 26.55
N ILE A 7 34.24 14.60 27.25
CA ILE A 7 32.77 14.43 27.00
C ILE A 7 32.44 14.83 25.56
N PHE A 8 32.98 15.96 25.10
CA PHE A 8 32.73 16.42 23.72
C PHE A 8 33.23 15.43 22.65
N ILE A 9 34.47 14.90 22.86
CA ILE A 9 35.02 13.88 21.95
C ILE A 9 34.16 12.60 21.97
N THR A 10 33.72 12.15 23.14
CA THR A 10 32.83 10.96 23.26
C THR A 10 31.53 11.16 22.52
N LEU A 11 30.90 12.33 22.63
CA LEU A 11 29.66 12.65 21.90
C LEU A 11 29.86 12.65 20.38
N ILE A 12 30.98 13.19 19.88
CA ILE A 12 31.33 13.13 18.45
C ILE A 12 31.50 11.68 17.99
N VAL A 13 32.17 10.83 18.74
CA VAL A 13 32.37 9.41 18.39
C VAL A 13 31.04 8.68 18.35
N ILE A 14 30.16 8.88 19.33
CA ILE A 14 28.82 8.28 19.34
C ILE A 14 28.03 8.73 18.12
N PHE A 15 28.04 10.04 17.80
CA PHE A 15 27.35 10.57 16.63
C PHE A 15 27.88 9.95 15.32
N LEU A 16 29.18 9.81 15.17
CA LEU A 16 29.80 9.17 14.00
C LEU A 16 29.39 7.70 13.88
N ILE A 17 29.37 6.95 14.99
CA ILE A 17 28.92 5.56 15.01
C ILE A 17 27.47 5.45 14.53
N ILE A 18 26.57 6.27 15.06
CA ILE A 18 25.14 6.31 14.66
C ILE A 18 25.02 6.68 13.18
N TYR A 19 25.78 7.68 12.73
CA TYR A 19 25.79 8.10 11.32
C TYR A 19 26.25 6.98 10.39
N PHE A 20 27.35 6.27 10.71
CA PHE A 20 27.82 5.16 9.90
C PHE A 20 26.90 3.93 9.94
N MET A 21 26.25 3.66 11.07
CA MET A 21 25.20 2.62 11.14
C MET A 21 24.02 2.97 10.24
N PHE A 22 23.56 4.22 10.28
CA PHE A 22 22.49 4.71 9.42
C PHE A 22 22.87 4.65 7.94
N LEU A 23 24.10 5.08 7.59
CA LEU A 23 24.60 5.02 6.23
C LEU A 23 24.71 3.57 5.74
N GLY A 24 25.26 2.67 6.58
CA GLY A 24 25.34 1.23 6.27
C GLY A 24 23.96 0.60 6.07
N TYR A 25 22.99 0.94 6.92
CA TYR A 25 21.60 0.51 6.77
C TYR A 25 20.98 1.02 5.46
N PHE A 26 21.21 2.28 5.13
CA PHE A 26 20.71 2.91 3.90
C PHE A 26 21.31 2.25 2.65
N VAL A 27 22.64 1.99 2.65
CA VAL A 27 23.31 1.28 1.56
C VAL A 27 22.80 -0.15 1.44
N TYR A 28 22.60 -0.85 2.55
CA TYR A 28 22.03 -2.20 2.57
C TYR A 28 20.63 -2.24 1.96
N GLN A 29 19.76 -1.32 2.31
CA GLN A 29 18.40 -1.24 1.77
C GLN A 29 18.39 -0.93 0.27
N ASN A 30 19.31 -0.05 -0.20
CA ASN A 30 19.40 0.30 -1.62
C ASN A 30 20.05 -0.79 -2.49
N ASN A 31 20.82 -1.71 -1.90
CA ASN A 31 21.47 -2.81 -2.60
C ASN A 31 20.79 -4.16 -2.35
N LYS A 32 19.61 -4.17 -1.70
CA LYS A 32 18.87 -5.41 -1.50
C LYS A 32 18.47 -5.98 -2.85
N ILE A 33 18.89 -7.22 -3.10
CA ILE A 33 18.49 -7.95 -4.31
C ILE A 33 16.99 -8.17 -4.24
N THR A 34 16.30 -7.73 -5.28
CA THR A 34 14.86 -7.98 -5.46
C THR A 34 14.67 -8.96 -6.61
N TYR A 35 13.65 -9.76 -6.50
CA TYR A 35 13.23 -10.74 -7.48
C TYR A 35 11.91 -10.28 -8.10
N THR A 36 11.53 -10.92 -9.19
CA THR A 36 10.25 -10.73 -9.87
C THR A 36 9.47 -12.06 -9.93
N ALA A 37 8.24 -12.04 -10.37
CA ALA A 37 7.45 -13.25 -10.60
C ALA A 37 8.18 -14.26 -11.50
N LYS A 38 8.89 -13.76 -12.53
CA LYS A 38 9.63 -14.57 -13.50
C LYS A 38 10.73 -15.40 -12.85
N ASP A 39 11.40 -14.90 -11.80
CA ASP A 39 12.50 -15.61 -11.11
C ASP A 39 11.99 -16.86 -10.38
N PHE A 40 10.68 -16.95 -10.14
CA PHE A 40 9.99 -18.08 -9.51
C PHE A 40 9.14 -18.89 -10.51
N GLY A 41 9.24 -18.61 -11.81
CA GLY A 41 8.42 -19.27 -12.83
C GLY A 41 6.94 -18.92 -12.76
N ILE A 42 6.59 -17.81 -12.13
CA ILE A 42 5.23 -17.33 -11.97
C ILE A 42 4.87 -16.45 -13.17
N GLU A 43 3.78 -16.79 -13.85
CA GLU A 43 3.20 -15.96 -14.90
C GLU A 43 2.47 -14.75 -14.28
N THR A 44 2.77 -13.56 -14.76
CA THR A 44 2.08 -12.35 -14.31
C THR A 44 0.70 -12.27 -14.94
N VAL A 45 -0.31 -12.09 -14.11
CA VAL A 45 -1.69 -11.88 -14.56
C VAL A 45 -1.83 -10.42 -15.02
N ILE A 46 -2.31 -10.25 -16.25
CA ILE A 46 -2.63 -8.95 -16.86
C ILE A 46 -4.14 -8.82 -17.03
N SER A 47 -4.68 -7.61 -16.91
CA SER A 47 -6.10 -7.34 -17.19
C SER A 47 -6.38 -7.38 -18.68
N LYS A 48 -7.60 -7.83 -19.04
CA LYS A 48 -8.11 -7.69 -20.41
C LYS A 48 -8.77 -6.32 -20.64
N ILE A 49 -8.88 -5.54 -19.60
CA ILE A 49 -9.50 -4.22 -19.61
C ILE A 49 -8.39 -3.17 -19.56
N ASP A 50 -8.57 -2.15 -20.33
CA ASP A 50 -7.87 -0.88 -20.36
C ASP A 50 -8.99 0.18 -20.27
N TYR A 51 -9.35 0.54 -19.03
CA TYR A 51 -10.55 1.32 -18.74
C TYR A 51 -10.44 2.76 -19.24
N ASP A 52 -9.28 3.39 -19.10
CA ASP A 52 -9.04 4.77 -19.54
C ASP A 52 -8.54 4.88 -20.99
N LYS A 53 -8.23 3.72 -21.62
CA LYS A 53 -7.85 3.59 -23.05
C LYS A 53 -6.53 4.26 -23.38
N ASP A 54 -5.56 4.18 -22.49
CA ASP A 54 -4.23 4.72 -22.70
C ASP A 54 -3.24 3.70 -23.32
N GLY A 55 -3.65 2.44 -23.48
CA GLY A 55 -2.88 1.34 -24.06
C GLY A 55 -2.19 0.46 -23.04
N ILE A 56 -2.44 0.68 -21.73
CA ILE A 56 -1.92 -0.11 -20.61
C ILE A 56 -3.10 -0.84 -19.95
N ASP A 57 -2.89 -2.08 -19.53
CA ASP A 57 -3.93 -2.83 -18.82
C ASP A 57 -4.12 -2.33 -17.38
N ASP A 58 -5.34 -2.44 -16.86
CA ASP A 58 -5.72 -1.89 -15.56
C ASP A 58 -4.85 -2.36 -14.40
N TYR A 59 -4.39 -3.64 -14.37
CA TYR A 59 -3.57 -4.14 -13.27
C TYR A 59 -2.18 -3.53 -13.30
N THR A 60 -1.62 -3.35 -14.49
CA THR A 60 -0.35 -2.65 -14.69
C THR A 60 -0.48 -1.18 -14.31
N ASP A 61 -1.57 -0.52 -14.66
CA ASP A 61 -1.81 0.88 -14.31
C ASP A 61 -1.99 1.08 -12.81
N ILE A 62 -2.72 0.21 -12.13
CA ILE A 62 -2.86 0.25 -10.67
C ILE A 62 -1.49 0.12 -10.01
N LEU A 63 -0.66 -0.83 -10.46
CA LEU A 63 0.70 -0.98 -9.96
C LEU A 63 1.54 0.29 -10.19
N GLN A 64 1.50 0.86 -11.40
CA GLN A 64 2.23 2.08 -11.74
C GLN A 64 1.79 3.25 -10.86
N GLY A 65 0.49 3.45 -10.68
CA GLY A 65 -0.07 4.47 -9.79
C GLY A 65 0.39 4.31 -8.34
N ALA A 66 0.43 3.08 -7.83
CA ALA A 66 0.97 2.79 -6.50
C ALA A 66 2.47 3.10 -6.40
N LYS A 67 3.26 2.78 -7.41
CA LYS A 67 4.70 3.11 -7.47
C LYS A 67 4.97 4.61 -7.55
N ILE A 68 4.14 5.36 -8.28
CA ILE A 68 4.19 6.82 -8.31
C ILE A 68 3.97 7.37 -6.91
N GLU A 69 2.95 6.87 -6.18
CA GLU A 69 2.68 7.28 -4.81
C GLU A 69 3.82 6.92 -3.86
N ALA A 70 4.40 5.72 -4.00
CA ALA A 70 5.57 5.30 -3.23
C ALA A 70 6.78 6.23 -3.45
N LYS A 71 7.00 6.70 -4.68
CA LYS A 71 8.07 7.63 -5.04
C LYS A 71 7.82 9.03 -4.51
N ASN A 72 6.58 9.52 -4.55
CA ASN A 72 6.18 10.85 -4.07
C ASN A 72 6.31 10.97 -2.54
N LYS A 73 6.19 9.86 -1.81
CA LYS A 73 6.36 9.79 -0.35
C LYS A 73 5.55 10.83 0.42
N PRO A 74 4.23 10.93 0.20
CA PRO A 74 3.43 11.91 0.92
C PRO A 74 3.57 11.73 2.43
N THR A 75 3.54 12.85 3.15
CA THR A 75 3.57 12.86 4.60
C THR A 75 2.34 12.14 5.15
N TYR A 76 2.54 11.21 6.09
CA TYR A 76 1.42 10.54 6.74
C TYR A 76 0.61 11.53 7.57
N LYS A 77 -0.65 11.72 7.20
CA LYS A 77 -1.56 12.62 7.90
C LYS A 77 -2.99 12.11 7.81
N SER A 78 -3.49 11.66 8.95
CA SER A 78 -4.88 11.25 9.10
C SER A 78 -5.72 12.48 9.43
N ALA A 79 -6.37 13.06 8.42
CA ALA A 79 -7.23 14.23 8.56
C ALA A 79 -8.49 14.09 7.70
N TYR A 80 -9.51 14.87 8.08
CA TYR A 80 -10.73 15.04 7.28
C TYR A 80 -10.51 16.16 6.26
N TYR A 81 -10.92 15.91 5.02
CA TYR A 81 -10.80 16.88 3.93
C TYR A 81 -12.18 17.10 3.30
N SER A 82 -12.55 18.37 3.16
CA SER A 82 -13.74 18.73 2.36
C SER A 82 -13.49 18.34 0.90
N GLY A 83 -14.44 17.61 0.30
CA GLY A 83 -14.24 16.98 -1.01
C GLY A 83 -13.62 15.59 -0.97
N GLY A 84 -13.05 15.18 0.18
CA GLY A 84 -12.56 13.83 0.47
C GLY A 84 -11.09 13.58 0.14
N TYR A 85 -10.48 14.38 -0.72
CA TYR A 85 -9.11 14.16 -1.18
C TYR A 85 -8.10 15.02 -0.43
N PRO A 86 -7.02 14.42 0.14
CA PRO A 86 -5.89 15.18 0.68
C PRO A 86 -5.08 15.84 -0.44
N PRO A 87 -4.28 16.88 -0.12
CA PRO A 87 -3.25 17.40 -1.02
C PRO A 87 -2.26 16.29 -1.43
N ASP A 88 -1.59 16.45 -2.57
CA ASP A 88 -0.70 15.44 -3.14
C ASP A 88 0.48 15.07 -2.21
N ASN A 89 0.90 16.00 -1.35
CA ASN A 89 1.99 15.79 -0.38
C ASN A 89 1.53 15.23 0.97
N GLU A 90 0.25 14.90 1.14
CA GLU A 90 -0.32 14.29 2.35
C GLU A 90 -1.10 13.02 2.01
N GLY A 91 -1.19 12.07 2.95
CA GLY A 91 -1.99 10.88 2.75
C GLY A 91 -1.79 9.82 3.83
N VAL A 92 -2.64 8.81 3.79
CA VAL A 92 -2.59 7.61 4.63
C VAL A 92 -2.62 6.35 3.76
N CYS A 93 -2.68 5.16 4.34
CA CYS A 93 -2.69 3.88 3.60
C CYS A 93 -3.80 3.79 2.54
N THR A 94 -5.00 4.29 2.84
CA THR A 94 -6.13 4.30 1.90
C THR A 94 -5.95 5.27 0.73
N ASP A 95 -5.10 6.28 0.90
CA ASP A 95 -4.82 7.24 -0.18
C ASP A 95 -3.92 6.62 -1.27
N VAL A 96 -3.11 5.62 -0.92
CA VAL A 96 -2.37 4.80 -1.91
C VAL A 96 -3.36 4.10 -2.84
N ILE A 97 -4.46 3.56 -2.30
CA ILE A 97 -5.42 2.77 -3.07
C ILE A 97 -6.16 3.62 -4.09
N TRP A 98 -6.78 4.74 -3.64
CA TRP A 98 -7.54 5.55 -4.59
C TRP A 98 -6.66 6.25 -5.64
N ARG A 99 -5.41 6.61 -5.29
CA ARG A 99 -4.46 7.19 -6.26
C ARG A 99 -4.01 6.16 -7.27
N ALA A 100 -3.77 4.93 -6.85
CA ALA A 100 -3.45 3.83 -7.75
C ALA A 100 -4.60 3.52 -8.71
N LEU A 101 -5.83 3.40 -8.20
CA LEU A 101 -7.01 3.19 -9.03
C LEU A 101 -7.31 4.38 -9.96
N LYS A 102 -7.02 5.61 -9.51
CA LYS A 102 -7.14 6.80 -10.35
C LYS A 102 -6.19 6.75 -11.55
N ASN A 103 -5.00 6.17 -11.42
CA ASN A 103 -4.06 5.99 -12.52
C ASN A 103 -4.63 5.10 -13.62
N ALA A 104 -5.46 4.13 -13.27
CA ALA A 104 -6.20 3.28 -14.20
C ALA A 104 -7.61 3.85 -14.55
N GLY A 105 -7.82 5.16 -14.36
CA GLY A 105 -9.06 5.86 -14.73
C GLY A 105 -10.23 5.68 -13.77
N TYR A 106 -10.11 4.91 -12.67
CA TYR A 106 -11.21 4.65 -11.74
C TYR A 106 -11.36 5.73 -10.66
N THR A 107 -12.59 6.09 -10.35
CA THR A 107 -12.93 6.99 -9.25
C THR A 107 -13.42 6.21 -8.04
N LEU A 108 -12.49 5.68 -7.23
CA LEU A 108 -12.81 4.83 -6.06
C LEU A 108 -13.84 5.49 -5.13
N LYS A 109 -13.75 6.80 -4.91
CA LYS A 109 -14.71 7.56 -4.09
C LYS A 109 -16.14 7.37 -4.57
N ASP A 110 -16.39 7.54 -5.86
CA ASP A 110 -17.74 7.46 -6.43
C ASP A 110 -18.26 6.02 -6.43
N MET A 111 -17.36 5.05 -6.69
CA MET A 111 -17.67 3.62 -6.65
C MET A 111 -18.08 3.17 -5.24
N VAL A 112 -17.34 3.56 -4.22
CA VAL A 112 -17.64 3.25 -2.81
C VAL A 112 -18.89 3.98 -2.34
N ASP A 113 -19.05 5.26 -2.68
CA ASP A 113 -20.23 6.07 -2.31
C ASP A 113 -21.53 5.48 -2.90
N LYS A 114 -21.47 5.00 -4.14
CA LYS A 114 -22.59 4.31 -4.78
C LYS A 114 -22.97 3.03 -4.03
N ASP A 115 -22.00 2.14 -3.75
CA ASP A 115 -22.28 0.87 -3.08
C ASP A 115 -22.76 1.10 -1.63
N ILE A 116 -22.22 2.09 -0.92
CA ILE A 116 -22.70 2.47 0.42
C ILE A 116 -24.16 2.94 0.39
N LYS A 117 -24.55 3.76 -0.56
CA LYS A 117 -25.95 4.25 -0.68
C LYS A 117 -26.93 3.11 -0.89
N GLU A 118 -26.54 2.10 -1.68
CA GLU A 118 -27.37 0.95 -1.98
C GLU A 118 -27.36 -0.10 -0.85
N ASN A 119 -26.33 -0.14 -0.01
CA ASN A 119 -26.05 -1.19 0.96
C ASN A 119 -25.51 -0.67 2.31
N THR A 120 -26.04 0.44 2.81
CA THR A 120 -25.54 1.16 3.99
C THR A 120 -25.37 0.26 5.23
N ASP A 121 -26.27 -0.72 5.41
CA ASP A 121 -26.24 -1.68 6.53
C ASP A 121 -25.03 -2.63 6.53
N LYS A 122 -24.35 -2.79 5.41
CA LYS A 122 -23.16 -3.63 5.26
C LYS A 122 -21.88 -2.92 5.70
N TYR A 123 -21.90 -1.60 5.84
CA TYR A 123 -20.70 -0.80 6.05
C TYR A 123 -20.51 -0.41 7.53
N PRO A 124 -19.49 -0.99 8.21
CA PRO A 124 -19.38 -0.91 9.68
C PRO A 124 -19.02 0.48 10.20
N ARG A 125 -18.47 1.35 9.35
CA ARG A 125 -18.00 2.69 9.76
C ARG A 125 -18.87 3.84 9.27
N VAL A 126 -19.99 3.54 8.63
CA VAL A 126 -20.94 4.56 8.13
C VAL A 126 -21.95 4.97 9.20
N ALA A 127 -22.29 4.06 10.13
CA ALA A 127 -23.24 4.29 11.22
C ALA A 127 -24.62 4.87 10.74
N GLY A 128 -25.08 4.41 9.58
CA GLY A 128 -26.34 4.87 8.96
C GLY A 128 -26.33 6.29 8.39
N LYS A 129 -25.20 6.96 8.43
CA LYS A 129 -25.01 8.31 7.89
C LYS A 129 -23.79 8.34 6.96
N PRO A 130 -23.96 8.04 5.66
CA PRO A 130 -22.89 8.09 4.69
C PRO A 130 -22.24 9.47 4.64
N ASP A 131 -20.90 9.48 4.58
CA ASP A 131 -20.07 10.66 4.40
C ASP A 131 -19.06 10.43 3.27
N GLN A 132 -19.42 10.86 2.08
CA GLN A 132 -18.62 10.70 0.87
C GLN A 132 -17.21 11.32 0.95
N ASN A 133 -16.93 12.19 1.94
CA ASN A 133 -15.62 12.80 2.10
C ASN A 133 -14.64 11.89 2.87
N ILE A 134 -15.14 10.84 3.54
CA ILE A 134 -14.28 10.02 4.38
C ILE A 134 -14.52 8.51 4.23
N ASP A 135 -15.70 8.08 3.78
CA ASP A 135 -16.07 6.66 3.79
C ASP A 135 -15.15 5.81 2.91
N PHE A 136 -14.75 6.30 1.74
CA PHE A 136 -13.79 5.64 0.84
C PHE A 136 -12.32 5.65 1.36
N ARG A 137 -12.06 6.36 2.46
CA ARG A 137 -10.77 6.43 3.15
C ARG A 137 -10.75 5.68 4.48
N ARG A 138 -11.74 4.83 4.72
CA ARG A 138 -11.85 3.97 5.92
C ARG A 138 -11.58 2.52 5.54
N VAL A 139 -10.51 1.92 6.07
CA VAL A 139 -10.12 0.53 5.76
C VAL A 139 -11.28 -0.45 5.94
N PRO A 140 -12.08 -0.42 7.03
CA PRO A 140 -13.21 -1.35 7.17
C PRO A 140 -14.28 -1.20 6.07
N ASN A 141 -14.49 0.01 5.57
CA ASN A 141 -15.44 0.23 4.47
C ASN A 141 -14.85 -0.26 3.14
N LEU A 142 -13.56 0.02 2.87
CA LEU A 142 -12.88 -0.49 1.68
C LEU A 142 -12.85 -2.02 1.65
N LYS A 143 -12.61 -2.67 2.80
CA LYS A 143 -12.68 -4.13 2.89
C LYS A 143 -14.03 -4.66 2.44
N VAL A 144 -15.12 -4.12 2.97
CA VAL A 144 -16.49 -4.49 2.57
C VAL A 144 -16.71 -4.24 1.08
N TYR A 145 -16.27 -3.07 0.59
CA TYR A 145 -16.42 -2.71 -0.82
C TYR A 145 -15.73 -3.73 -1.75
N PHE A 146 -14.46 -4.06 -1.46
CA PHE A 146 -13.71 -5.02 -2.28
C PHE A 146 -14.26 -6.44 -2.17
N GLU A 147 -14.66 -6.90 -0.98
CA GLU A 147 -15.31 -8.21 -0.80
C GLU A 147 -16.60 -8.36 -1.63
N ARG A 148 -17.35 -7.29 -1.78
CA ARG A 148 -18.65 -7.31 -2.46
C ARG A 148 -18.54 -7.17 -3.97
N ASN A 149 -17.55 -6.45 -4.45
CA ASN A 149 -17.52 -5.97 -5.84
C ASN A 149 -16.38 -6.57 -6.67
N HIS A 150 -15.38 -7.19 -6.02
CA HIS A 150 -14.16 -7.63 -6.70
C HIS A 150 -13.84 -9.10 -6.44
N ILE A 151 -12.75 -9.61 -7.04
CA ILE A 151 -12.35 -11.00 -6.89
C ILE A 151 -11.70 -11.18 -5.51
N VAL A 152 -12.24 -12.07 -4.69
CA VAL A 152 -11.64 -12.45 -3.40
C VAL A 152 -10.64 -13.56 -3.63
N LEU A 153 -9.42 -13.37 -3.17
CA LEU A 153 -8.29 -14.27 -3.34
C LEU A 153 -7.84 -14.88 -2.00
N THR A 154 -6.89 -15.82 -2.07
CA THR A 154 -6.30 -16.43 -0.87
C THR A 154 -5.53 -15.42 -0.02
N THR A 155 -5.57 -15.60 1.30
CA THR A 155 -4.70 -14.87 2.24
C THR A 155 -3.47 -15.66 2.66
N ASP A 156 -3.28 -16.86 2.10
CA ASP A 156 -2.13 -17.74 2.38
C ASP A 156 -0.90 -17.28 1.58
N LEU A 157 0.09 -16.73 2.29
CA LEU A 157 1.35 -16.26 1.69
C LEU A 157 2.23 -17.37 1.11
N SER A 158 1.96 -18.64 1.45
CA SER A 158 2.70 -19.77 0.87
C SER A 158 2.35 -20.02 -0.61
N LYS A 159 1.19 -19.54 -1.05
CA LYS A 159 0.72 -19.63 -2.44
C LYS A 159 1.20 -18.42 -3.24
N ILE A 160 2.52 -18.32 -3.38
CA ILE A 160 3.18 -17.14 -3.94
C ILE A 160 2.72 -16.77 -5.35
N GLU A 161 2.21 -17.73 -6.13
CA GLU A 161 1.69 -17.54 -7.49
C GLU A 161 0.36 -16.79 -7.53
N GLU A 162 -0.44 -16.84 -6.46
CA GLU A 162 -1.73 -16.18 -6.39
C GLU A 162 -1.62 -14.67 -6.06
N TRP A 163 -0.47 -14.25 -5.53
CA TRP A 163 -0.19 -12.85 -5.20
C TRP A 163 0.39 -12.12 -6.40
N GLN A 164 -0.42 -11.28 -7.02
CA GLN A 164 -0.05 -10.62 -8.27
C GLN A 164 0.10 -9.10 -8.11
N PRO A 165 0.95 -8.46 -8.93
CA PRO A 165 1.12 -7.01 -8.92
C PRO A 165 -0.20 -6.28 -9.14
N GLY A 166 -0.46 -5.23 -8.36
CA GLY A 166 -1.71 -4.47 -8.42
C GLY A 166 -2.84 -5.02 -7.54
N ASP A 167 -2.71 -6.24 -6.97
CA ASP A 167 -3.66 -6.75 -6.00
C ASP A 167 -3.70 -5.87 -4.75
N ILE A 168 -4.86 -5.82 -4.11
CA ILE A 168 -5.11 -5.05 -2.89
C ILE A 168 -5.11 -6.00 -1.70
N VAL A 169 -4.36 -5.66 -0.66
CA VAL A 169 -4.28 -6.44 0.58
C VAL A 169 -4.73 -5.61 1.77
N VAL A 170 -5.53 -6.23 2.64
CA VAL A 170 -6.04 -5.63 3.89
C VAL A 170 -5.52 -6.42 5.08
N PHE A 171 -5.05 -5.72 6.10
CA PHE A 171 -4.59 -6.27 7.36
C PHE A 171 -5.58 -5.91 8.46
N GLY A 172 -6.14 -6.91 9.13
CA GLY A 172 -7.17 -6.71 10.16
C GLY A 172 -8.29 -5.79 9.69
N SER A 173 -8.36 -4.62 10.30
CA SER A 173 -9.31 -3.55 9.96
C SER A 173 -8.66 -2.16 9.94
N THR A 174 -7.34 -2.09 10.02
CA THR A 174 -6.62 -0.84 10.27
C THR A 174 -5.67 -0.44 9.15
N HIS A 175 -5.22 -1.39 8.30
CA HIS A 175 -4.23 -1.11 7.27
C HIS A 175 -4.56 -1.76 5.93
N ILE A 176 -4.10 -1.12 4.84
CA ILE A 176 -4.33 -1.55 3.47
C ILE A 176 -3.14 -1.14 2.59
N GLY A 177 -2.84 -1.93 1.57
CA GLY A 177 -1.77 -1.65 0.62
C GLY A 177 -1.98 -2.35 -0.72
N ILE A 178 -1.02 -2.19 -1.62
CA ILE A 178 -0.99 -2.78 -2.96
C ILE A 178 0.22 -3.70 -3.09
N ILE A 179 0.01 -4.85 -3.70
CA ILE A 179 1.05 -5.83 -3.99
C ILE A 179 1.94 -5.31 -5.11
N SER A 180 3.25 -5.33 -4.86
CA SER A 180 4.28 -4.93 -5.81
C SER A 180 4.64 -6.08 -6.78
N ASP A 181 5.30 -5.73 -7.88
CA ASP A 181 5.98 -6.67 -8.78
C ASP A 181 7.34 -7.15 -8.25
N GLN A 182 7.89 -6.47 -7.22
CA GLN A 182 9.10 -6.90 -6.54
C GLN A 182 8.79 -8.00 -5.53
N ARG A 183 9.70 -8.97 -5.43
CA ARG A 183 9.59 -10.11 -4.50
C ARG A 183 10.88 -10.28 -3.70
N ASN A 184 10.78 -10.89 -2.54
CA ASN A 184 11.93 -11.30 -1.76
C ASN A 184 12.46 -12.66 -2.22
N GLU A 185 13.52 -13.16 -1.58
CA GLU A 185 14.16 -14.45 -1.89
C GLU A 185 13.26 -15.67 -1.73
N LYS A 186 12.13 -15.54 -1.00
CA LYS A 186 11.13 -16.60 -0.82
C LYS A 186 10.00 -16.53 -1.87
N GLY A 187 10.04 -15.56 -2.76
CA GLY A 187 8.99 -15.29 -3.73
C GLY A 187 7.80 -14.50 -3.18
N ILE A 188 7.84 -14.07 -1.91
CA ILE A 188 6.80 -13.26 -1.30
C ILE A 188 6.91 -11.83 -1.84
N PRO A 189 5.82 -11.24 -2.35
CA PRO A 189 5.89 -9.91 -2.94
C PRO A 189 6.11 -8.80 -1.90
N TYR A 190 6.62 -7.67 -2.37
CA TYR A 190 6.72 -6.45 -1.58
C TYR A 190 5.34 -5.80 -1.44
N LEU A 191 5.21 -4.97 -0.42
CA LEU A 191 4.03 -4.19 -0.13
C LEU A 191 4.28 -2.71 -0.47
N ILE A 192 3.37 -2.11 -1.22
CA ILE A 192 3.31 -0.66 -1.44
C ILE A 192 2.23 -0.08 -0.54
N HIS A 193 2.64 0.74 0.45
CA HIS A 193 1.71 1.30 1.42
C HIS A 193 2.25 2.59 2.07
N ASN A 194 1.39 3.33 2.76
CA ASN A 194 1.76 4.48 3.57
C ASN A 194 1.31 4.30 5.02
N GLY A 195 2.24 3.89 5.88
CA GLY A 195 2.10 3.86 7.35
C GLY A 195 2.96 4.92 8.06
N GLY A 196 3.50 5.91 7.31
CA GLY A 196 4.42 6.93 7.84
C GLY A 196 5.90 6.58 7.74
N GLN A 197 6.23 5.34 7.34
CA GLN A 197 7.60 4.86 7.17
C GLN A 197 8.30 5.55 5.98
N PRO A 198 9.66 5.65 5.98
CA PRO A 198 10.40 6.35 4.93
C PRO A 198 10.44 5.62 3.59
N ILE A 199 10.34 4.27 3.60
CA ILE A 199 10.32 3.41 2.41
C ILE A 199 8.88 2.96 2.22
N ARG A 200 8.28 3.26 1.07
CA ARG A 200 6.87 2.99 0.78
C ARG A 200 6.62 1.68 0.02
N GLU A 201 7.64 1.13 -0.64
CA GLU A 201 7.64 -0.16 -1.30
C GLU A 201 8.69 -1.04 -0.61
N GLU A 202 8.26 -1.99 0.20
CA GLU A 202 9.17 -2.72 1.09
C GLU A 202 8.78 -4.19 1.27
N ASP A 203 9.78 -5.02 1.58
CA ASP A 203 9.64 -6.42 1.97
C ASP A 203 9.05 -6.52 3.38
N PHE A 204 7.75 -6.30 3.49
CA PHE A 204 7.07 -6.16 4.77
C PHE A 204 5.79 -7.00 4.91
N LEU A 205 5.33 -7.63 3.83
CA LEU A 205 4.07 -8.36 3.79
C LEU A 205 4.00 -9.48 4.85
N GLU A 206 5.00 -10.38 4.85
CA GLU A 206 5.10 -11.47 5.84
C GLU A 206 5.28 -10.95 7.27
N LYS A 207 6.02 -9.87 7.43
CA LYS A 207 6.25 -9.27 8.76
C LYS A 207 5.00 -8.60 9.28
N TYR A 208 4.26 -7.90 8.41
CA TYR A 208 3.02 -7.22 8.79
C TYR A 208 1.95 -8.21 9.21
N ASP A 209 1.80 -9.32 8.48
CA ASP A 209 0.86 -10.41 8.77
C ASP A 209 1.03 -10.99 10.19
N LYS A 210 2.25 -10.97 10.75
CA LYS A 210 2.49 -11.38 12.15
C LYS A 210 1.97 -10.40 13.19
N TYR A 211 1.88 -9.12 12.86
CA TYR A 211 1.35 -8.10 13.77
C TYR A 211 -0.15 -7.96 13.67
N GLU A 212 -0.65 -7.93 12.45
CA GLU A 212 -2.06 -7.81 12.13
C GLU A 212 -2.34 -8.71 10.94
N PRO A 213 -3.02 -9.86 11.16
CA PRO A 213 -3.24 -10.86 10.12
C PRO A 213 -3.89 -10.30 8.87
N ILE A 214 -3.48 -10.82 7.72
CA ILE A 214 -4.13 -10.51 6.44
C ILE A 214 -5.59 -10.94 6.54
N SER A 215 -6.50 -10.00 6.40
CA SER A 215 -7.94 -10.19 6.51
C SER A 215 -8.68 -10.08 5.19
N GLY A 216 -7.97 -9.75 4.11
CA GLY A 216 -8.51 -9.68 2.76
C GLY A 216 -7.42 -9.53 1.71
N HIS A 217 -7.63 -10.18 0.57
CA HIS A 217 -6.80 -10.09 -0.62
C HIS A 217 -7.73 -10.03 -1.84
N TYR A 218 -7.58 -9.01 -2.64
CA TYR A 218 -8.55 -8.68 -3.69
C TYR A 218 -7.85 -8.30 -4.98
N ARG A 219 -8.44 -8.72 -6.10
CA ARG A 219 -8.09 -8.25 -7.45
C ARG A 219 -9.27 -7.54 -8.08
N LEU A 220 -9.00 -6.46 -8.79
CA LEU A 220 -10.04 -5.73 -9.50
C LEU A 220 -10.75 -6.68 -10.47
N LYS A 221 -12.09 -6.70 -10.43
CA LYS A 221 -12.88 -7.52 -11.33
C LYS A 221 -12.98 -6.83 -12.68
N GLU A 222 -12.73 -7.58 -13.74
CA GLU A 222 -12.96 -7.16 -15.11
C GLU A 222 -14.48 -7.08 -15.37
N ASN A 223 -15.02 -5.90 -15.61
CA ASN A 223 -16.45 -5.66 -15.88
C ASN A 223 -16.64 -5.18 -17.32
#